data_3b3dce6cda76708970117d8ae58673d9
#
_entry.id   3b3dce6cda76708970117d8ae58673d9
#
_cell.length_a   1.000
_cell.length_b   1.000
_cell.length_c   1.000
_cell.angle_alpha   90.00
_cell.angle_beta   90.00
_cell.angle_gamma   90.00
#
_symmetry.space_group_name_H-M   'P 1'
#
loop_
_entity.id
_entity.type
_entity.pdbx_description
1 polymer ?
#
loop_
_entity_poly.entity_id
_entity_poly.type
_entity_poly.pdbx_seq_one_letter_code
_entity_poly.pdbx_strand_id
1 'polypeptide(L)'
;MDFITSILSMIFILSIPVFLHELGHYLAARSVGIKVEKFYVGMNFFGLGIKKTINETEYGIGLFPLGGYVKVSGIIDESLDSENSNSEPKDFEFRSKNTLQKLWFLSAGVLMNFLLSIVIFTFLYFFNGTYELSEEPIINSVSEVIELPNSNQEIITFTSPASKLGL
;
A
#
# COMPACT_ATOMS: atom_id res chain seq x y z
N MET A 1 -2.64 -18.87 12.90
CA MET A 1 -3.52 -18.04 12.06
C MET A 1 -3.93 -18.87 10.87
N ASP A 2 -5.23 -18.94 10.59
CA ASP A 2 -5.71 -19.75 9.48
C ASP A 2 -5.31 -19.06 8.14
N PHE A 3 -5.04 -19.87 7.11
CA PHE A 3 -4.62 -19.41 5.79
C PHE A 3 -5.52 -18.31 5.22
N ILE A 4 -6.83 -18.44 5.40
CA ILE A 4 -7.83 -17.46 4.97
C ILE A 4 -7.65 -16.12 5.69
N THR A 5 -7.46 -16.14 7.01
CA THR A 5 -7.23 -14.92 7.81
C THR A 5 -5.97 -14.18 7.35
N SER A 6 -4.90 -14.92 7.05
CA SER A 6 -3.65 -14.32 6.55
C SER A 6 -3.84 -13.65 5.20
N ILE A 7 -4.57 -14.27 4.26
CA ILE A 7 -4.90 -13.68 2.96
C ILE A 7 -5.75 -12.42 3.12
N LEU A 8 -6.80 -12.48 3.92
CA LEU A 8 -7.69 -11.33 4.14
C LEU A 8 -6.93 -10.15 4.78
N SER A 9 -6.07 -10.43 5.76
CA SER A 9 -5.22 -9.41 6.38
C SER A 9 -4.25 -8.78 5.39
N MET A 10 -3.62 -9.57 4.54
CA MET A 10 -2.72 -9.08 3.50
C MET A 10 -3.45 -8.19 2.50
N ILE A 11 -4.62 -8.61 2.03
CA ILE A 11 -5.47 -7.81 1.11
C ILE A 11 -5.84 -6.48 1.77
N PHE A 12 -6.28 -6.49 3.02
CA PHE A 12 -6.65 -5.28 3.75
C PHE A 12 -5.47 -4.32 3.91
N ILE A 13 -4.30 -4.82 4.33
CA ILE A 13 -3.09 -4.00 4.52
C ILE A 13 -2.64 -3.36 3.20
N LEU A 14 -2.69 -4.10 2.08
CA LEU A 14 -2.28 -3.58 0.77
C LEU A 14 -3.31 -2.61 0.17
N SER A 15 -4.59 -2.75 0.50
CA SER A 15 -5.65 -1.89 -0.06
C SER A 15 -5.50 -0.42 0.32
N ILE A 16 -5.00 -0.12 1.53
CA ILE A 16 -4.84 1.25 2.01
C ILE A 16 -3.76 2.02 1.23
N PRO A 17 -2.50 1.52 1.11
CA PRO A 17 -1.49 2.18 0.28
C PRO A 17 -1.90 2.33 -1.18
N VAL A 18 -2.54 1.31 -1.76
CA VAL A 18 -3.00 1.37 -3.15
C VAL A 18 -4.07 2.43 -3.32
N PHE A 19 -5.08 2.47 -2.45
CA PHE A 19 -6.10 3.52 -2.50
C PHE A 19 -5.49 4.93 -2.41
N LEU A 20 -4.56 5.14 -1.48
CA LEU A 20 -3.91 6.45 -1.29
C LEU A 20 -3.01 6.79 -2.49
N HIS A 21 -2.36 5.82 -3.10
CA HIS A 21 -1.60 6.00 -4.34
C HIS A 21 -2.48 6.54 -5.46
N GLU A 22 -3.61 5.88 -5.72
CA GLU A 22 -4.57 6.32 -6.75
C GLU A 22 -5.19 7.68 -6.40
N LEU A 23 -5.48 7.91 -5.11
CA LEU A 23 -5.96 9.22 -4.64
C LEU A 23 -4.93 10.32 -4.90
N GLY A 24 -3.64 10.02 -4.74
CA GLY A 24 -2.56 10.95 -5.07
C GLY A 24 -2.61 11.39 -6.54
N HIS A 25 -2.69 10.44 -7.46
CA HIS A 25 -2.84 10.73 -8.89
C HIS A 25 -4.11 11.53 -9.19
N TYR A 26 -5.24 11.13 -8.59
CA TYR A 26 -6.50 11.85 -8.74
C TYR A 26 -6.39 13.33 -8.31
N LEU A 27 -5.86 13.58 -7.11
CA LEU A 27 -5.72 14.94 -6.58
C LEU A 27 -4.74 15.78 -7.42
N ALA A 28 -3.62 15.19 -7.84
CA ALA A 28 -2.63 15.86 -8.68
C ALA A 28 -3.21 16.22 -10.07
N ALA A 29 -3.93 15.28 -10.71
CA ALA A 29 -4.61 15.55 -11.98
C ALA A 29 -5.55 16.75 -11.86
N ARG A 30 -6.39 16.74 -10.82
CA ARG A 30 -7.36 17.82 -10.56
C ARG A 30 -6.68 19.15 -10.27
N SER A 31 -5.56 19.16 -9.55
CA SER A 31 -4.82 20.37 -9.17
C SER A 31 -4.22 21.12 -10.37
N VAL A 32 -3.88 20.40 -11.44
CA VAL A 32 -3.29 20.96 -12.66
C VAL A 32 -4.30 21.04 -13.82
N GLY A 33 -5.59 20.82 -13.55
CA GLY A 33 -6.65 20.91 -14.54
C GLY A 33 -6.61 19.80 -15.59
N ILE A 34 -6.19 18.61 -15.23
CA ILE A 34 -6.32 17.40 -16.06
C ILE A 34 -7.67 16.78 -15.76
N LYS A 35 -8.44 16.45 -16.81
CA LYS A 35 -9.73 15.78 -16.67
C LYS A 35 -9.53 14.33 -16.27
N VAL A 36 -10.12 13.94 -15.13
CA VAL A 36 -10.18 12.55 -14.71
C VAL A 36 -11.45 11.93 -15.26
N GLU A 37 -11.31 10.90 -16.07
CA GLU A 37 -12.42 10.16 -16.67
C GLU A 37 -12.96 9.09 -15.73
N LYS A 38 -12.04 8.34 -15.08
CA LYS A 38 -12.40 7.26 -14.15
C LYS A 38 -11.49 7.27 -12.92
N PHE A 39 -12.09 7.00 -11.77
CA PHE A 39 -11.43 6.77 -10.51
C PHE A 39 -12.01 5.53 -9.86
N TYR A 40 -11.21 4.48 -9.76
CA TYR A 40 -11.65 3.20 -9.22
C TYR A 40 -10.77 2.76 -8.06
N VAL A 41 -11.43 2.33 -6.99
CA VAL A 41 -10.83 1.61 -5.86
C VAL A 41 -11.12 0.12 -6.06
N GLY A 42 -10.09 -0.70 -6.11
CA GLY A 42 -10.24 -2.09 -6.52
C GLY A 42 -10.34 -2.25 -8.04
N MET A 43 -10.03 -3.45 -8.51
CA MET A 43 -10.11 -3.77 -9.93
C MET A 43 -11.52 -4.19 -10.31
N ASN A 44 -12.04 -3.59 -11.38
CA ASN A 44 -13.35 -3.87 -11.96
C ASN A 44 -13.20 -4.80 -13.16
N PHE A 45 -12.78 -6.04 -12.92
CA PHE A 45 -12.78 -7.05 -13.98
C PHE A 45 -14.21 -7.41 -14.39
N PHE A 46 -14.43 -7.52 -15.68
CA PHE A 46 -15.74 -7.88 -16.26
C PHE A 46 -16.91 -6.92 -15.95
N GLY A 47 -16.61 -5.68 -15.53
CA GLY A 47 -17.65 -4.72 -15.17
C GLY A 47 -18.35 -4.99 -13.83
N LEU A 48 -17.81 -5.90 -13.03
CA LEU A 48 -18.35 -6.25 -11.72
C LEU A 48 -17.91 -5.22 -10.68
N GLY A 49 -18.84 -4.39 -10.21
CA GLY A 49 -18.59 -3.33 -9.24
C GLY A 49 -19.72 -2.32 -9.19
N ILE A 50 -19.67 -1.44 -8.21
CA ILE A 50 -20.60 -0.33 -8.09
C ILE A 50 -19.94 0.90 -8.69
N LYS A 51 -20.67 1.60 -9.57
CA LYS A 51 -20.18 2.82 -10.20
C LYS A 51 -21.22 3.94 -10.21
N LYS A 52 -20.75 5.17 -10.16
CA LYS A 52 -21.56 6.39 -10.23
C LYS A 52 -20.78 7.48 -10.94
N THR A 53 -21.40 8.13 -11.91
CA THR A 53 -20.78 9.28 -12.60
C THR A 53 -21.20 10.58 -11.94
N ILE A 54 -20.20 11.39 -11.58
CA ILE A 54 -20.38 12.71 -10.96
C ILE A 54 -19.44 13.69 -11.68
N ASN A 55 -19.98 14.78 -12.21
CA ASN A 55 -19.22 15.83 -12.91
C ASN A 55 -18.23 15.27 -13.96
N GLU A 56 -18.72 14.42 -14.83
CA GLU A 56 -17.96 13.78 -15.93
C GLU A 56 -16.86 12.79 -15.50
N THR A 57 -16.72 12.51 -14.20
CA THR A 57 -15.84 11.48 -13.67
C THR A 57 -16.67 10.27 -13.23
N GLU A 58 -16.32 9.10 -13.71
CA GLU A 58 -16.90 7.83 -13.26
C GLU A 58 -16.13 7.33 -12.02
N TYR A 59 -16.78 7.34 -10.86
CA TYR A 59 -16.27 6.77 -9.62
C TYR A 59 -16.77 5.36 -9.46
N GLY A 60 -15.89 4.44 -9.08
CA GLY A 60 -16.29 3.05 -8.91
C GLY A 60 -15.53 2.33 -7.81
N ILE A 61 -16.17 1.28 -7.30
CA ILE A 61 -15.56 0.31 -6.40
C ILE A 61 -15.63 -1.05 -7.10
N GLY A 62 -14.47 -1.59 -7.43
CA GLY A 62 -14.33 -2.90 -8.03
C GLY A 62 -14.53 -4.01 -7.02
N LEU A 63 -14.97 -5.18 -7.50
CA LEU A 63 -15.19 -6.36 -6.65
C LEU A 63 -13.88 -6.91 -6.08
N PHE A 64 -12.76 -6.75 -6.80
CA PHE A 64 -11.46 -7.23 -6.35
C PHE A 64 -10.71 -6.12 -5.60
N PRO A 65 -10.48 -6.25 -4.30
CA PRO A 65 -9.85 -5.22 -3.46
C PRO A 65 -8.33 -5.10 -3.70
N LEU A 66 -7.82 -5.69 -4.77
CA LEU A 66 -6.43 -5.62 -5.19
C LEU A 66 -6.28 -4.55 -6.28
N GLY A 67 -5.62 -3.45 -5.96
CA GLY A 67 -5.35 -2.40 -6.93
C GLY A 67 -6.40 -1.29 -6.96
N GLY A 68 -6.34 -0.52 -7.99
CA GLY A 68 -7.19 0.60 -8.35
C GLY A 68 -6.66 1.19 -9.63
N TYR A 69 -7.32 2.19 -10.17
CA TYR A 69 -6.78 2.97 -11.29
C TYR A 69 -7.41 4.33 -11.41
N VAL A 70 -6.62 5.26 -11.92
CA VAL A 70 -7.06 6.59 -12.34
C VAL A 70 -6.87 6.71 -13.84
N LYS A 71 -7.96 6.82 -14.60
CA LYS A 71 -7.90 7.12 -16.02
C LYS A 71 -8.04 8.63 -16.22
N VAL A 72 -7.05 9.25 -16.84
CA VAL A 72 -7.05 10.66 -17.18
C VAL A 72 -7.09 10.86 -18.69
N SER A 73 -7.67 11.97 -19.12
CA SER A 73 -7.78 12.32 -20.54
C SER A 73 -6.41 12.62 -21.14
N GLY A 74 -6.14 12.11 -22.32
CA GLY A 74 -4.89 12.34 -23.08
C GLY A 74 -3.71 11.47 -22.69
N ILE A 75 -3.90 10.43 -21.86
CA ILE A 75 -2.97 9.29 -21.78
C ILE A 75 -3.52 8.22 -22.71
N ILE A 76 -2.75 7.88 -23.75
CA ILE A 76 -3.12 6.88 -24.74
C ILE A 76 -2.87 5.51 -24.13
N ASP A 77 -3.94 4.75 -23.89
CA ASP A 77 -3.85 3.31 -23.73
C ASP A 77 -3.58 2.71 -25.12
N GLU A 78 -2.40 2.15 -25.33
CA GLU A 78 -1.93 1.63 -26.63
C GLU A 78 -2.88 0.60 -27.29
N SER A 79 -3.86 0.12 -26.54
CA SER A 79 -4.76 -0.94 -26.99
C SER A 79 -6.07 -0.47 -27.63
N LEU A 80 -6.53 0.78 -27.45
CA LEU A 80 -7.90 1.17 -27.85
C LEU A 80 -8.05 2.56 -28.50
N ASP A 81 -7.06 3.46 -28.49
CA ASP A 81 -7.24 4.86 -28.85
C ASP A 81 -6.34 5.35 -30.00
N SER A 82 -6.01 4.50 -30.97
CA SER A 82 -5.17 4.89 -32.12
C SER A 82 -5.83 5.97 -33.01
N GLU A 83 -7.14 6.15 -32.95
CA GLU A 83 -7.85 7.14 -33.77
C GLU A 83 -7.72 8.58 -33.27
N ASN A 84 -7.44 8.79 -31.97
CA ASN A 84 -7.35 10.12 -31.35
C ASN A 84 -5.93 10.69 -31.23
N SER A 85 -4.91 9.94 -31.64
CA SER A 85 -3.49 10.37 -31.48
C SER A 85 -3.11 11.54 -32.39
N ASN A 86 -3.83 11.80 -33.47
CA ASN A 86 -3.55 12.83 -34.48
C ASN A 86 -4.29 14.15 -34.25
N SER A 87 -5.16 14.24 -33.23
CA SER A 87 -5.85 15.50 -32.91
C SER A 87 -5.01 16.42 -32.06
N GLU A 88 -5.17 17.73 -32.21
CA GLU A 88 -4.53 18.73 -31.32
C GLU A 88 -4.91 18.47 -29.85
N PRO A 89 -3.93 18.52 -28.93
CA PRO A 89 -4.21 18.29 -27.50
C PRO A 89 -5.13 19.36 -26.94
N LYS A 90 -6.21 18.96 -26.29
CA LYS A 90 -7.12 19.88 -25.59
C LYS A 90 -6.51 20.31 -24.24
N ASP A 91 -6.84 21.51 -23.76
CA ASP A 91 -6.28 22.09 -22.54
C ASP A 91 -6.42 21.23 -21.28
N PHE A 92 -7.45 20.39 -21.21
CA PHE A 92 -7.71 19.50 -20.09
C PHE A 92 -7.02 18.12 -20.21
N GLU A 93 -6.29 17.87 -21.29
CA GLU A 93 -5.60 16.60 -21.51
C GLU A 93 -4.20 16.59 -20.89
N PHE A 94 -3.75 15.44 -20.44
CA PHE A 94 -2.38 15.24 -19.95
C PHE A 94 -1.32 15.66 -20.97
N ARG A 95 -1.58 15.42 -22.28
CA ARG A 95 -0.66 15.78 -23.38
C ARG A 95 -0.37 17.29 -23.45
N SER A 96 -1.36 18.15 -23.14
CA SER A 96 -1.24 19.60 -23.20
C SER A 96 -0.45 20.21 -22.04
N LYS A 97 -0.23 19.45 -20.96
CA LYS A 97 0.41 19.98 -19.74
C LYS A 97 1.93 20.13 -19.93
N ASN A 98 2.50 21.07 -19.20
CA ASN A 98 3.94 21.28 -19.17
C ASN A 98 4.66 20.14 -18.42
N THR A 99 5.99 20.04 -18.58
CA THR A 99 6.80 18.95 -18.01
C THR A 99 6.68 18.86 -16.48
N LEU A 100 6.61 20.00 -15.77
CA LEU A 100 6.50 20.00 -14.31
C LEU A 100 5.13 19.48 -13.84
N GLN A 101 4.06 19.85 -14.53
CA GLN A 101 2.71 19.35 -14.24
C GLN A 101 2.59 17.84 -14.51
N LYS A 102 3.21 17.36 -15.58
CA LYS A 102 3.30 15.93 -15.89
C LYS A 102 4.07 15.18 -14.81
N LEU A 103 5.23 15.71 -14.42
CA LEU A 103 6.05 15.12 -13.35
C LEU A 103 5.29 15.09 -12.02
N TRP A 104 4.61 16.19 -11.67
CA TRP A 104 3.75 16.27 -10.49
C TRP A 104 2.69 15.16 -10.48
N PHE A 105 1.97 15.00 -11.58
CA PHE A 105 0.97 13.94 -11.72
C PHE A 105 1.60 12.54 -11.56
N LEU A 106 2.70 12.27 -12.27
CA LEU A 106 3.36 10.96 -12.27
C LEU A 106 3.97 10.58 -10.91
N SER A 107 4.47 11.55 -10.14
CA SER A 107 5.07 11.31 -8.83
C SER A 107 4.05 11.26 -7.68
N ALA A 108 2.85 11.79 -7.88
CA ALA A 108 1.87 12.03 -6.81
C ALA A 108 1.44 10.75 -6.08
N GLY A 109 1.30 9.64 -6.77
CA GLY A 109 0.97 8.36 -6.14
C GLY A 109 2.05 7.91 -5.15
N VAL A 110 3.31 7.96 -5.56
CA VAL A 110 4.45 7.59 -4.71
C VAL A 110 4.59 8.56 -3.53
N LEU A 111 4.42 9.87 -3.76
CA LEU A 111 4.45 10.89 -2.70
C LEU A 111 3.36 10.65 -1.65
N MET A 112 2.18 10.23 -2.05
CA MET A 112 1.10 9.91 -1.13
C MET A 112 1.44 8.69 -0.25
N ASN A 113 2.05 7.65 -0.81
CA ASN A 113 2.51 6.49 -0.04
C ASN A 113 3.65 6.86 0.91
N PHE A 114 4.55 7.76 0.49
CA PHE A 114 5.60 8.26 1.36
C PHE A 114 5.02 9.06 2.54
N LEU A 115 4.03 9.91 2.29
CA LEU A 115 3.30 10.64 3.32
C LEU A 115 2.59 9.68 4.30
N LEU A 116 1.94 8.63 3.79
CA LEU A 116 1.34 7.58 4.62
C LEU A 116 2.38 6.95 5.55
N SER A 117 3.57 6.62 5.03
CA SER A 117 4.65 6.04 5.83
C SER A 117 5.08 6.98 6.95
N ILE A 118 5.25 8.28 6.67
CA ILE A 118 5.58 9.28 7.69
C ILE A 118 4.49 9.32 8.78
N VAL A 119 3.23 9.32 8.40
CA VAL A 119 2.10 9.35 9.35
C VAL A 119 2.12 8.11 10.24
N ILE A 120 2.27 6.91 9.65
CA ILE A 120 2.31 5.65 10.39
C ILE A 120 3.49 5.63 11.37
N PHE A 121 4.70 5.96 10.93
CA PHE A 121 5.88 5.97 11.80
C PHE A 121 5.77 7.02 12.90
N THR A 122 5.25 8.21 12.60
CA THR A 122 4.99 9.24 13.63
C THR A 122 4.02 8.73 14.69
N PHE A 123 2.95 8.07 14.26
CA PHE A 123 1.96 7.50 15.17
C PHE A 123 2.55 6.39 16.03
N LEU A 124 3.29 5.45 15.42
CA LEU A 124 3.95 4.37 16.14
C LEU A 124 4.96 4.92 17.17
N TYR A 125 5.75 5.92 16.77
CA TYR A 125 6.71 6.56 17.65
C TYR A 125 6.04 7.28 18.83
N PHE A 126 4.93 7.97 18.56
CA PHE A 126 4.19 8.70 19.60
C PHE A 126 3.59 7.78 20.65
N PHE A 127 3.07 6.60 20.24
CA PHE A 127 2.39 5.68 21.16
C PHE A 127 3.33 4.64 21.81
N ASN A 128 4.37 4.20 21.12
CA ASN A 128 5.27 3.16 21.63
C ASN A 128 6.59 3.72 22.22
N GLY A 129 6.89 5.01 21.98
CA GLY A 129 8.15 5.62 22.40
C GLY A 129 9.36 5.09 21.60
N THR A 130 10.55 5.43 22.06
CA THR A 130 11.82 4.91 21.55
C THR A 130 12.31 3.74 22.38
N TYR A 131 12.79 2.70 21.73
CA TYR A 131 13.59 1.68 22.39
C TYR A 131 15.04 2.17 22.41
N GLU A 132 15.57 2.46 23.60
CA GLU A 132 17.00 2.65 23.77
C GLU A 132 17.63 1.27 23.87
N LEU A 133 18.62 1.01 23.01
CA LEU A 133 19.43 -0.19 23.17
C LEU A 133 20.28 -0.01 24.43
N SER A 134 20.16 -0.96 25.37
CA SER A 134 21.07 -0.96 26.54
C SER A 134 22.52 -1.13 26.07
N GLU A 135 23.40 -0.29 26.55
CA GLU A 135 24.84 -0.41 26.28
C GLU A 135 25.43 -1.70 26.88
N GLU A 136 24.75 -2.25 27.90
CA GLU A 136 25.15 -3.51 28.54
C GLU A 136 24.20 -4.64 28.10
N PRO A 137 24.71 -5.87 27.85
CA PRO A 137 23.88 -7.02 27.54
C PRO A 137 22.99 -7.37 28.72
N ILE A 138 21.69 -7.12 28.61
CA ILE A 138 20.70 -7.47 29.62
C ILE A 138 20.11 -8.82 29.30
N ILE A 139 20.24 -9.77 30.20
CA ILE A 139 19.52 -11.04 30.14
C ILE A 139 18.11 -10.80 30.71
N ASN A 140 17.11 -10.74 29.85
CA ASN A 140 15.73 -10.39 30.22
C ASN A 140 15.00 -11.60 30.85
N SER A 141 15.28 -12.81 30.36
CA SER A 141 14.73 -14.05 30.93
C SER A 141 15.62 -15.23 30.58
N VAL A 142 15.65 -16.18 31.49
CA VAL A 142 16.34 -17.46 31.31
C VAL A 142 15.30 -18.57 31.45
N SER A 143 15.25 -19.50 30.50
CA SER A 143 14.38 -20.66 30.61
C SER A 143 14.86 -21.55 31.77
N GLU A 144 13.99 -21.89 32.69
CA GLU A 144 14.32 -22.80 33.79
C GLU A 144 14.62 -24.23 33.31
N VAL A 145 13.98 -24.63 32.24
CA VAL A 145 14.05 -25.97 31.67
C VAL A 145 14.34 -25.90 30.18
N ILE A 146 15.26 -26.74 29.72
CA ILE A 146 15.59 -26.91 28.31
C ILE A 146 15.10 -28.30 27.90
N GLU A 147 14.27 -28.36 26.87
CA GLU A 147 13.77 -29.60 26.29
C GLU A 147 14.59 -29.94 25.03
N LEU A 148 15.24 -31.10 25.04
CA LEU A 148 16.02 -31.57 23.90
C LEU A 148 15.54 -32.96 23.49
N PRO A 149 15.39 -33.25 22.18
CA PRO A 149 15.10 -34.56 21.71
C PRO A 149 16.33 -35.51 21.89
N ASN A 150 16.10 -36.66 22.46
CA ASN A 150 17.11 -37.73 22.53
C ASN A 150 17.24 -38.47 21.16
N SER A 151 18.25 -39.26 21.01
CA SER A 151 18.48 -40.10 19.82
C SER A 151 17.29 -41.02 19.45
N ASN A 152 16.39 -41.28 20.38
CA ASN A 152 15.14 -42.03 20.20
C ASN A 152 13.90 -41.16 19.95
N GLN A 153 14.08 -39.83 19.69
CA GLN A 153 13.01 -38.85 19.57
C GLN A 153 12.17 -38.63 20.84
N GLU A 154 12.60 -39.11 21.99
CA GLU A 154 11.98 -38.79 23.28
C GLU A 154 12.49 -37.43 23.76
N ILE A 155 11.60 -36.61 24.30
CA ILE A 155 11.94 -35.27 24.85
C ILE A 155 12.52 -35.47 26.25
N ILE A 156 13.80 -35.11 26.42
CA ILE A 156 14.46 -35.09 27.73
C ILE A 156 14.54 -33.66 28.21
N THR A 157 14.13 -33.42 29.46
CA THR A 157 14.17 -32.13 30.11
C THR A 157 15.44 -31.98 30.98
N PHE A 158 16.13 -30.87 30.81
CA PHE A 158 17.29 -30.50 31.62
C PHE A 158 17.07 -29.16 32.30
N THR A 159 17.50 -29.04 33.53
CA THR A 159 17.54 -27.71 34.18
C THR A 159 18.56 -26.83 33.48
N SER A 160 18.17 -25.64 33.09
CA SER A 160 19.06 -24.67 32.42
C SER A 160 20.31 -24.40 33.27
N PRO A 161 21.52 -24.44 32.69
CA PRO A 161 22.73 -24.03 33.40
C PRO A 161 22.67 -22.59 33.93
N ALA A 162 22.04 -21.69 33.19
CA ALA A 162 21.89 -20.29 33.60
C ALA A 162 20.94 -20.14 34.80
N SER A 163 19.84 -20.92 34.85
CA SER A 163 18.97 -20.97 36.03
C SER A 163 19.68 -21.49 37.27
N LYS A 164 20.62 -22.46 37.12
CA LYS A 164 21.45 -22.97 38.25
C LYS A 164 22.42 -21.92 38.78
N LEU A 165 22.81 -20.97 37.95
CA LEU A 165 23.71 -19.85 38.33
C LEU A 165 22.96 -18.65 38.92
N GLY A 166 21.62 -18.71 38.99
CA GLY A 166 20.80 -17.63 39.55
C GLY A 166 20.67 -16.43 38.60
N LEU A 167 20.86 -16.65 37.28
CA LEU A 167 20.68 -15.65 36.19
C LEU A 167 19.27 -15.60 35.72
#